data_c5df5884dc3e7cbcad405eb20c31ae21
#
_entry.id   c5df5884dc3e7cbcad405eb20c31ae21
#
_cell.length_a   1.000
_cell.length_b   1.000
_cell.length_c   1.000
_cell.angle_alpha   90.00
_cell.angle_beta   90.00
_cell.angle_gamma   90.00
#
_symmetry.space_group_name_H-M   'P 1'
#
loop_
_entity.id
_entity.type
_entity.pdbx_description
1 polymer ?
#
loop_
_entity_poly.entity_id
_entity_poly.type
_entity_poly.pdbx_seq_one_letter_code
_entity_poly.pdbx_strand_id
1 'polypeptide(L)'
;MRVYCGKSAKKHCLTGGPFVLLIAITVFTAMDLPVRATLAQQQSAQQQTPQQKAKESKAASDRVDRDAKKALKQGKYDAALAIYLGVIETDPRDNRARLGASFAYLKMQNYAPSFQQAKEVLSIDANNARAHALAGISLLRSGFIRAAVGELQQSLDIDPKEALAHGGAAEIDYYEGRPKDARLKAYYAHNLDPEEPDYLVTYARASSRVEDFKEAADAYELFLEISPLSDSERRDRIRGLIQFYRQLAGLRVHQVGGPEVTEVPFQLGSDRRPYVRVKLNGRDSIFVIDTGSGFTVISKDAAKRFGVTEIARGGKSQGVGGSGKFQIVYGLIKSLQMGEAKIRMIPCFVRPFHGERDRLPEEKADGFIGLSVLSHFLTELDYKGNRMRLDRSDNRSALLGAIPGVTLIPFRTTQNGLISVETEFDGNPFVNAILDSGASSTVISQAAVDRLNLGDQIIKGQTTSVIGAAGITENVRMLFIKNCRVADQLQSNLRALVLDFGAINETSGFEQSGILGGDFLRHFRLTIDFNRALLALQPHTPAPNKQ
;
A
#
# COMPACT_ATOMS: atom_id res chain seq x y z
N MET A 1 40.91 -14.05 -6.49
CA MET A 1 42.29 -13.86 -7.05
C MET A 1 42.35 -12.46 -7.66
N ARG A 2 43.32 -11.74 -7.19
CA ARG A 2 43.82 -10.37 -7.46
C ARG A 2 43.07 -9.20 -6.81
N VAL A 3 43.67 -8.84 -5.73
CA VAL A 3 43.79 -7.61 -4.97
C VAL A 3 44.46 -6.54 -5.82
N TYR A 4 44.00 -5.30 -5.75
CA TYR A 4 44.87 -4.15 -5.94
C TYR A 4 44.67 -3.15 -4.80
N CYS A 5 45.73 -3.03 -4.01
CA CYS A 5 45.97 -2.03 -2.98
C CYS A 5 46.87 -0.94 -3.61
N GLY A 6 46.60 0.31 -3.33
CA GLY A 6 47.43 1.44 -3.77
C GLY A 6 47.35 2.60 -2.78
N LYS A 7 48.37 2.64 -1.93
CA LYS A 7 48.75 3.72 -1.00
C LYS A 7 49.19 4.97 -1.77
N SER A 8 49.04 6.17 -1.22
CA SER A 8 50.18 6.96 -0.75
C SER A 8 49.77 8.30 -0.15
N ALA A 9 50.28 8.52 1.03
CA ALA A 9 50.32 9.79 1.77
C ALA A 9 51.41 10.70 1.22
N LYS A 10 51.29 12.01 1.43
CA LYS A 10 52.41 12.88 1.74
C LYS A 10 51.99 14.10 2.56
N LYS A 11 52.58 14.18 3.74
CA LYS A 11 52.68 15.33 4.63
C LYS A 11 53.56 16.42 3.98
N HIS A 12 53.29 17.68 4.26
CA HIS A 12 54.33 18.68 4.46
C HIS A 12 53.94 19.65 5.57
N CYS A 13 54.81 19.72 6.53
CA CYS A 13 54.88 20.63 7.68
C CYS A 13 55.99 21.65 7.36
N LEU A 14 55.82 22.92 7.73
CA LEU A 14 56.89 23.93 7.96
C LEU A 14 56.24 25.13 8.64
N THR A 15 56.43 25.34 9.95
CA THR A 15 57.40 26.25 10.63
C THR A 15 57.18 27.72 10.31
N GLY A 16 56.65 28.56 11.18
CA GLY A 16 57.28 29.10 12.38
C GLY A 16 57.71 30.55 12.16
N GLY A 17 57.35 31.43 13.06
CA GLY A 17 58.03 32.69 13.29
C GLY A 17 57.15 33.85 13.72
N PRO A 18 57.48 34.47 14.86
CA PRO A 18 56.63 35.55 15.43
C PRO A 18 57.07 36.92 14.94
N PHE A 19 56.16 37.86 14.81
CA PHE A 19 56.51 39.28 14.66
C PHE A 19 55.95 40.12 15.80
N VAL A 20 56.88 40.89 16.29
CA VAL A 20 56.94 41.75 17.47
C VAL A 20 56.10 43.01 17.29
N LEU A 21 55.52 43.38 18.37
CA LEU A 21 54.90 44.61 18.83
C LEU A 21 55.63 45.91 18.38
N LEU A 22 54.92 46.89 17.89
CA LEU A 22 55.37 48.30 17.97
C LEU A 22 54.19 49.18 18.36
N ILE A 23 54.33 49.74 19.57
CA ILE A 23 53.51 50.78 20.17
C ILE A 23 53.91 52.15 19.55
N ALA A 24 52.95 52.88 19.01
CA ALA A 24 53.13 54.30 18.76
C ALA A 24 52.06 55.08 19.55
N ILE A 25 52.53 55.69 20.61
CA ILE A 25 51.80 56.72 21.41
C ILE A 25 51.85 58.04 20.67
N THR A 26 50.74 58.60 20.30
CA THR A 26 50.60 60.01 19.96
C THR A 26 49.52 60.62 20.84
N VAL A 27 50.00 61.45 21.72
CA VAL A 27 49.26 62.41 22.55
C VAL A 27 48.76 63.50 21.64
N PHE A 28 47.48 63.77 21.62
CA PHE A 28 46.96 65.09 21.23
C PHE A 28 45.81 65.52 22.12
N THR A 29 45.93 66.72 22.54
CA THR A 29 45.28 67.53 23.50
C THR A 29 43.73 67.65 23.33
N ALA A 30 43.13 67.92 24.49
CA ALA A 30 41.73 68.15 24.73
C ALA A 30 41.17 69.36 23.92
N MET A 31 39.93 69.19 23.43
CA MET A 31 39.01 70.28 23.25
C MET A 31 37.61 69.84 23.71
N ASP A 32 37.10 70.50 24.72
CA ASP A 32 35.76 70.42 25.27
C ASP A 32 34.69 70.70 24.22
N LEU A 33 33.79 69.76 23.99
CA LEU A 33 32.45 70.00 23.41
C LEU A 33 31.44 69.04 24.08
N PRO A 34 30.17 69.41 24.23
CA PRO A 34 29.37 69.05 25.39
C PRO A 34 28.82 67.66 25.35
N VAL A 35 29.08 66.89 26.40
CA VAL A 35 28.51 65.56 26.74
C VAL A 35 27.01 65.72 27.12
N ARG A 36 26.15 66.21 26.24
CA ARG A 36 24.70 66.20 26.48
C ARG A 36 23.82 65.71 25.34
N ALA A 37 24.39 65.26 24.22
CA ALA A 37 23.60 64.75 23.08
C ALA A 37 23.67 63.25 22.89
N THR A 38 24.55 62.47 23.60
CA THR A 38 24.78 61.09 23.38
C THR A 38 24.03 60.12 24.34
N LEU A 39 23.43 60.65 25.41
CA LEU A 39 22.61 59.89 26.36
C LEU A 39 21.13 59.79 25.97
N ALA A 40 20.65 60.62 25.03
CA ALA A 40 19.27 60.53 24.54
C ALA A 40 19.08 59.60 23.35
N GLN A 41 20.17 59.21 22.68
CA GLN A 41 20.09 58.25 21.55
C GLN A 41 20.29 56.77 21.96
N GLN A 42 20.72 56.46 23.18
CA GLN A 42 20.83 55.09 23.71
C GLN A 42 19.61 54.64 24.55
N GLN A 43 18.62 55.48 24.76
CA GLN A 43 17.40 55.14 25.50
C GLN A 43 16.15 54.94 24.62
N SER A 44 16.27 54.92 23.29
CA SER A 44 15.20 54.47 22.39
C SER A 44 15.36 53.03 21.91
N ALA A 45 16.00 52.18 22.68
CA ALA A 45 15.70 50.76 22.60
C ALA A 45 14.25 50.59 23.07
N GLN A 46 13.33 50.61 22.10
CA GLN A 46 11.89 50.55 22.27
C GLN A 46 11.57 49.41 23.26
N GLN A 47 11.13 49.74 24.46
CA GLN A 47 10.40 48.83 25.31
C GLN A 47 9.11 48.47 24.56
N GLN A 48 9.18 47.43 23.72
CA GLN A 48 8.00 46.87 23.07
C GLN A 48 7.01 46.50 24.15
N THR A 49 5.80 47.04 24.04
CA THR A 49 4.73 46.69 24.97
C THR A 49 4.47 45.17 24.91
N PRO A 50 4.01 44.53 26.00
CA PRO A 50 3.64 43.11 25.97
C PRO A 50 2.72 42.75 24.81
N GLN A 51 1.83 43.65 24.41
CA GLN A 51 0.95 43.52 23.26
C GLN A 51 1.69 43.52 21.90
N GLN A 52 2.74 44.36 21.75
CA GLN A 52 3.57 44.40 20.54
C GLN A 52 4.41 43.12 20.41
N LYS A 53 5.02 42.63 21.50
CA LYS A 53 5.75 41.37 21.52
C LYS A 53 4.85 40.18 21.21
N ALA A 54 3.63 40.12 21.75
CA ALA A 54 2.65 39.10 21.46
C ALA A 54 2.20 39.13 19.99
N LYS A 55 2.01 40.32 19.40
CA LYS A 55 1.64 40.50 18.00
C LYS A 55 2.77 40.05 17.04
N GLU A 56 4.01 40.37 17.37
CA GLU A 56 5.19 39.95 16.59
C GLU A 56 5.43 38.46 16.69
N SER A 57 5.31 37.86 17.87
CA SER A 57 5.40 36.41 18.09
C SER A 57 4.33 35.67 17.29
N LYS A 58 3.08 36.15 17.32
CA LYS A 58 1.98 35.57 16.53
C LYS A 58 2.25 35.68 15.03
N ALA A 59 2.72 36.86 14.55
CA ALA A 59 3.04 37.05 13.13
C ALA A 59 4.20 36.14 12.66
N ALA A 60 5.20 35.93 13.52
CA ALA A 60 6.30 34.99 13.25
C ALA A 60 5.79 33.53 13.18
N SER A 61 4.95 33.12 14.13
CA SER A 61 4.32 31.79 14.11
C SER A 61 3.45 31.57 12.86
N ASP A 62 2.64 32.55 12.47
CA ASP A 62 1.81 32.48 11.27
C ASP A 62 2.65 32.44 9.97
N ARG A 63 3.83 33.09 9.96
CA ARG A 63 4.77 32.97 8.83
C ARG A 63 5.37 31.59 8.72
N VAL A 64 5.84 31.04 9.83
CA VAL A 64 6.40 29.69 9.92
C VAL A 64 5.38 28.63 9.44
N ASP A 65 4.13 28.75 9.88
CA ASP A 65 3.05 27.85 9.45
C ASP A 65 2.77 27.96 7.93
N ARG A 66 2.77 29.18 7.37
CA ARG A 66 2.63 29.38 5.92
C ARG A 66 3.78 28.75 5.14
N ASP A 67 5.02 28.89 5.61
CA ASP A 67 6.20 28.33 4.94
C ASP A 67 6.16 26.79 4.98
N ALA A 68 5.76 26.18 6.11
CA ALA A 68 5.59 24.75 6.24
C ALA A 68 4.46 24.23 5.33
N LYS A 69 3.30 24.87 5.30
CA LYS A 69 2.19 24.52 4.40
C LYS A 69 2.58 24.63 2.93
N LYS A 70 3.34 25.66 2.56
CA LYS A 70 3.89 25.80 1.21
C LYS A 70 4.82 24.65 0.85
N ALA A 71 5.67 24.22 1.78
CA ALA A 71 6.54 23.05 1.58
C ALA A 71 5.73 21.76 1.39
N LEU A 72 4.67 21.54 2.19
CA LEU A 72 3.74 20.40 2.03
C LEU A 72 3.12 20.38 0.63
N LYS A 73 2.58 21.51 0.16
CA LYS A 73 1.99 21.61 -1.19
C LYS A 73 3.00 21.34 -2.31
N GLN A 74 4.27 21.64 -2.07
CA GLN A 74 5.36 21.34 -3.03
C GLN A 74 5.87 19.89 -2.93
N GLY A 75 5.34 19.08 -2.01
CA GLY A 75 5.83 17.72 -1.73
C GLY A 75 7.21 17.68 -1.07
N LYS A 76 7.65 18.79 -0.47
CA LYS A 76 8.90 18.90 0.31
C LYS A 76 8.62 18.55 1.78
N TYR A 77 8.21 17.30 1.99
CA TYR A 77 7.70 16.86 3.30
C TYR A 77 8.77 16.93 4.39
N ASP A 78 10.04 16.59 4.07
CA ASP A 78 11.17 16.71 5.01
C ASP A 78 11.37 18.16 5.46
N ALA A 79 11.29 19.13 4.54
CA ALA A 79 11.44 20.54 4.85
C ALA A 79 10.28 21.05 5.72
N ALA A 80 9.05 20.65 5.42
CA ALA A 80 7.89 20.98 6.24
C ALA A 80 8.00 20.38 7.64
N LEU A 81 8.42 19.12 7.74
CA LEU A 81 8.65 18.42 9.00
C LEU A 81 9.70 19.15 9.85
N ALA A 82 10.84 19.52 9.26
CA ALA A 82 11.90 20.24 9.97
C ALA A 82 11.40 21.58 10.56
N ILE A 83 10.57 22.30 9.82
CA ILE A 83 9.95 23.56 10.29
C ILE A 83 9.05 23.26 11.52
N TYR A 84 8.16 22.28 11.42
CA TYR A 84 7.24 21.94 12.53
C TYR A 84 7.99 21.43 13.77
N LEU A 85 9.02 20.59 13.59
CA LEU A 85 9.82 20.09 14.71
C LEU A 85 10.57 21.24 15.41
N GLY A 86 11.09 22.22 14.68
CA GLY A 86 11.70 23.42 15.26
C GLY A 86 10.73 24.24 16.11
N VAL A 87 9.45 24.32 15.71
CA VAL A 87 8.40 24.95 16.55
C VAL A 87 8.15 24.10 17.82
N ILE A 88 8.04 22.78 17.69
CA ILE A 88 7.79 21.87 18.81
C ILE A 88 8.94 21.89 19.84
N GLU A 89 10.19 22.08 19.40
CA GLU A 89 11.34 22.25 20.30
C GLU A 89 11.22 23.51 21.17
N THR A 90 10.66 24.60 20.63
CA THR A 90 10.49 25.86 21.35
C THR A 90 9.19 25.93 22.16
N ASP A 91 8.13 25.33 21.64
CA ASP A 91 6.84 25.19 22.30
C ASP A 91 6.29 23.75 22.14
N PRO A 92 6.59 22.86 23.09
CA PRO A 92 6.12 21.47 23.06
C PRO A 92 4.60 21.31 23.13
N ARG A 93 3.83 22.37 23.43
CA ARG A 93 2.36 22.35 23.49
C ARG A 93 1.69 22.99 22.27
N ASP A 94 2.46 23.37 21.26
CA ASP A 94 1.87 23.86 20.00
C ASP A 94 1.18 22.70 19.25
N ASN A 95 -0.13 22.55 19.47
CA ASN A 95 -0.95 21.53 18.81
C ASN A 95 -0.94 21.68 17.30
N ARG A 96 -0.87 22.90 16.76
CA ARG A 96 -0.84 23.16 15.31
C ARG A 96 0.44 22.61 14.68
N ALA A 97 1.59 22.86 15.31
CA ALA A 97 2.86 22.32 14.84
C ALA A 97 2.90 20.78 14.92
N ARG A 98 2.35 20.20 16.00
CA ARG A 98 2.23 18.73 16.12
C ARG A 98 1.34 18.11 15.07
N LEU A 99 0.18 18.70 14.76
CA LEU A 99 -0.70 18.25 13.68
C LEU A 99 -0.01 18.35 12.32
N GLY A 100 0.73 19.45 12.09
CA GLY A 100 1.52 19.62 10.87
C GLY A 100 2.64 18.59 10.74
N ALA A 101 3.36 18.31 11.82
CA ALA A 101 4.38 17.25 11.86
C ALA A 101 3.79 15.86 11.64
N SER A 102 2.64 15.56 12.29
CA SER A 102 1.90 14.32 12.08
C SER A 102 1.53 14.12 10.60
N PHE A 103 0.98 15.16 9.96
CA PHE A 103 0.61 15.11 8.55
C PHE A 103 1.85 14.97 7.63
N ALA A 104 2.95 15.68 7.93
CA ALA A 104 4.20 15.52 7.18
C ALA A 104 4.74 14.08 7.27
N TYR A 105 4.78 13.50 8.48
CA TYR A 105 5.15 12.09 8.67
C TYR A 105 4.23 11.14 7.90
N LEU A 106 2.91 11.39 7.90
CA LEU A 106 1.94 10.60 7.15
C LEU A 106 2.27 10.59 5.64
N LYS A 107 2.56 11.77 5.07
CA LYS A 107 2.94 11.91 3.66
C LYS A 107 4.29 11.25 3.33
N MET A 108 5.19 11.17 4.29
CA MET A 108 6.47 10.44 4.19
C MET A 108 6.32 8.92 4.44
N GLN A 109 5.11 8.43 4.66
CA GLN A 109 4.80 7.03 5.01
C GLN A 109 5.44 6.57 6.35
N ASN A 110 5.77 7.52 7.21
CA ASN A 110 6.29 7.27 8.57
C ASN A 110 5.12 7.24 9.57
N TYR A 111 4.34 6.17 9.55
CA TYR A 111 3.04 6.10 10.23
C TYR A 111 3.14 6.10 11.76
N ALA A 112 4.15 5.43 12.34
CA ALA A 112 4.32 5.39 13.79
C ALA A 112 4.65 6.78 14.39
N PRO A 113 5.62 7.56 13.87
CA PRO A 113 5.81 8.95 14.28
C PRO A 113 4.59 9.85 14.02
N SER A 114 3.87 9.65 12.90
CA SER A 114 2.63 10.37 12.62
C SER A 114 1.60 10.15 13.72
N PHE A 115 1.32 8.88 14.05
CA PHE A 115 0.43 8.51 15.14
C PHE A 115 0.86 9.11 16.46
N GLN A 116 2.15 9.07 16.80
CA GLN A 116 2.67 9.61 18.06
C GLN A 116 2.40 11.12 18.17
N GLN A 117 2.67 11.91 17.13
CA GLN A 117 2.39 13.35 17.16
C GLN A 117 0.89 13.65 17.33
N ALA A 118 0.02 12.89 16.67
CA ALA A 118 -1.43 13.01 16.86
C ALA A 118 -1.86 12.66 18.30
N LYS A 119 -1.30 11.61 18.88
CA LYS A 119 -1.56 11.20 20.29
C LYS A 119 -1.10 12.24 21.29
N GLU A 120 0.02 12.92 21.05
CA GLU A 120 0.46 14.03 21.91
C GLU A 120 -0.57 15.17 21.90
N VAL A 121 -1.16 15.49 20.74
CA VAL A 121 -2.25 16.48 20.68
C VAL A 121 -3.46 16.00 21.48
N LEU A 122 -3.87 14.74 21.32
CA LEU A 122 -5.02 14.18 22.04
C LEU A 122 -4.80 14.11 23.54
N SER A 123 -3.56 14.04 24.03
CA SER A 123 -3.26 14.10 25.45
C SER A 123 -3.51 15.49 26.06
N ILE A 124 -3.47 16.55 25.23
CA ILE A 124 -3.70 17.96 25.62
C ILE A 124 -5.16 18.36 25.36
N ASP A 125 -5.70 17.95 24.21
CA ASP A 125 -7.03 18.26 23.70
C ASP A 125 -7.67 16.99 23.15
N ALA A 126 -8.39 16.26 24.00
CA ALA A 126 -9.04 15.00 23.65
C ALA A 126 -10.20 15.17 22.65
N ASN A 127 -10.68 16.39 22.39
CA ASN A 127 -11.74 16.69 21.44
C ASN A 127 -11.20 17.29 20.13
N ASN A 128 -9.98 16.99 19.76
CA ASN A 128 -9.38 17.49 18.53
C ASN A 128 -9.69 16.56 17.35
N ALA A 129 -10.67 16.91 16.54
CA ALA A 129 -11.11 16.10 15.39
C ALA A 129 -9.97 15.78 14.42
N ARG A 130 -9.12 16.78 14.10
CA ARG A 130 -7.98 16.59 13.18
C ARG A 130 -6.95 15.62 13.74
N ALA A 131 -6.70 15.62 15.04
CA ALA A 131 -5.79 14.69 15.69
C ALA A 131 -6.32 13.25 15.64
N HIS A 132 -7.63 13.06 15.91
CA HIS A 132 -8.29 11.75 15.72
C HIS A 132 -8.21 11.28 14.27
N ALA A 133 -8.44 12.15 13.28
CA ALA A 133 -8.32 11.79 11.86
C ALA A 133 -6.89 11.34 11.50
N LEU A 134 -5.87 12.09 11.94
CA LEU A 134 -4.46 11.73 11.71
C LEU A 134 -4.06 10.42 12.40
N ALA A 135 -4.49 10.21 13.65
CA ALA A 135 -4.30 8.95 14.36
C ALA A 135 -4.98 7.80 13.63
N GLY A 136 -6.23 7.99 13.19
CA GLY A 136 -7.00 7.00 12.46
C GLY A 136 -6.35 6.59 11.14
N ILE A 137 -5.89 7.54 10.32
CA ILE A 137 -5.20 7.21 9.06
C ILE A 137 -3.85 6.55 9.32
N SER A 138 -3.10 7.00 10.32
CA SER A 138 -1.83 6.38 10.68
C SER A 138 -2.00 4.92 11.09
N LEU A 139 -3.04 4.61 11.87
CA LEU A 139 -3.43 3.25 12.25
C LEU A 139 -3.87 2.43 11.03
N LEU A 140 -4.68 3.03 10.14
CA LEU A 140 -5.13 2.38 8.91
C LEU A 140 -3.95 1.94 8.05
N ARG A 141 -3.00 2.85 7.81
CA ARG A 141 -1.78 2.56 7.04
C ARG A 141 -0.90 1.51 7.69
N SER A 142 -0.83 1.51 9.01
CA SER A 142 -0.10 0.49 9.80
C SER A 142 -0.84 -0.86 9.91
N GLY A 143 -2.02 -1.01 9.27
CA GLY A 143 -2.78 -2.25 9.26
C GLY A 143 -3.67 -2.48 10.49
N PHE A 144 -3.76 -1.54 11.43
CA PHE A 144 -4.63 -1.62 12.62
C PHE A 144 -6.04 -1.09 12.30
N ILE A 145 -6.72 -1.74 11.35
CA ILE A 145 -7.93 -1.19 10.72
C ILE A 145 -9.07 -1.03 11.72
N ARG A 146 -9.26 -1.95 12.66
CA ARG A 146 -10.34 -1.83 13.67
C ARG A 146 -10.14 -0.59 14.57
N ALA A 147 -8.91 -0.34 15.00
CA ALA A 147 -8.59 0.86 15.78
C ALA A 147 -8.74 2.14 14.93
N ALA A 148 -8.35 2.09 13.65
CA ALA A 148 -8.52 3.19 12.72
C ALA A 148 -9.98 3.61 12.57
N VAL A 149 -10.91 2.64 12.45
CA VAL A 149 -12.35 2.90 12.39
C VAL A 149 -12.82 3.69 13.61
N GLY A 150 -12.38 3.31 14.82
CA GLY A 150 -12.74 4.01 16.05
C GLY A 150 -12.25 5.46 16.08
N GLU A 151 -10.99 5.71 15.72
CA GLU A 151 -10.41 7.05 15.70
C GLU A 151 -11.08 7.95 14.62
N LEU A 152 -11.35 7.41 13.43
CA LEU A 152 -12.02 8.17 12.36
C LEU A 152 -13.47 8.49 12.71
N GLN A 153 -14.19 7.55 13.36
CA GLN A 153 -15.55 7.80 13.82
C GLN A 153 -15.56 8.88 14.90
N GLN A 154 -14.65 8.81 15.88
CA GLN A 154 -14.51 9.84 16.92
C GLN A 154 -14.24 11.23 16.30
N SER A 155 -13.40 11.29 15.26
CA SER A 155 -13.15 12.54 14.53
C SER A 155 -14.44 13.12 13.93
N LEU A 156 -15.24 12.28 13.26
CA LEU A 156 -16.50 12.72 12.63
C LEU A 156 -17.60 13.05 13.63
N ASP A 157 -17.60 12.43 14.81
CA ASP A 157 -18.52 12.75 15.90
C ASP A 157 -18.22 14.14 16.48
N ILE A 158 -16.94 14.55 16.51
CA ILE A 158 -16.48 15.87 16.96
C ILE A 158 -16.69 16.93 15.87
N ASP A 159 -16.19 16.67 14.66
CA ASP A 159 -16.38 17.55 13.50
C ASP A 159 -16.86 16.74 12.28
N PRO A 160 -18.18 16.79 11.97
CA PRO A 160 -18.74 16.11 10.81
C PRO A 160 -18.20 16.62 9.45
N LYS A 161 -17.37 17.66 9.42
CA LYS A 161 -16.75 18.22 8.22
C LYS A 161 -15.24 18.00 8.17
N GLU A 162 -14.66 17.17 9.04
CA GLU A 162 -13.22 16.85 8.95
C GLU A 162 -12.94 16.02 7.68
N ALA A 163 -12.36 16.69 6.68
CA ALA A 163 -12.10 16.11 5.36
C ALA A 163 -11.23 14.85 5.43
N LEU A 164 -10.19 14.88 6.27
CA LEU A 164 -9.25 13.77 6.40
C LEU A 164 -9.95 12.52 6.97
N ALA A 165 -10.91 12.69 7.89
CA ALA A 165 -11.68 11.58 8.44
C ALA A 165 -12.61 10.96 7.38
N HIS A 166 -13.28 11.78 6.56
CA HIS A 166 -14.07 11.28 5.43
C HIS A 166 -13.18 10.55 4.40
N GLY A 167 -11.97 11.06 4.12
CA GLY A 167 -11.00 10.40 3.25
C GLY A 167 -10.60 9.03 3.77
N GLY A 168 -10.27 8.91 5.06
CA GLY A 168 -9.94 7.64 5.72
C GLY A 168 -11.12 6.67 5.74
N ALA A 169 -12.33 7.15 6.03
CA ALA A 169 -13.55 6.33 5.98
C ALA A 169 -13.86 5.83 4.55
N ALA A 170 -13.59 6.65 3.52
CA ALA A 170 -13.71 6.25 2.13
C ALA A 170 -12.75 5.10 1.77
N GLU A 171 -11.51 5.16 2.24
CA GLU A 171 -10.55 4.08 2.03
C GLU A 171 -10.98 2.78 2.72
N ILE A 172 -11.51 2.85 3.95
CA ILE A 172 -12.04 1.68 4.66
C ILE A 172 -13.20 1.07 3.88
N ASP A 173 -14.16 1.87 3.41
CA ASP A 173 -15.25 1.36 2.57
C ASP A 173 -14.75 0.68 1.30
N TYR A 174 -13.71 1.24 0.67
CA TYR A 174 -13.10 0.63 -0.51
C TYR A 174 -12.48 -0.74 -0.18
N TYR A 175 -11.73 -0.84 0.93
CA TYR A 175 -11.10 -2.10 1.36
C TYR A 175 -12.12 -3.15 1.78
N GLU A 176 -13.26 -2.75 2.31
CA GLU A 176 -14.35 -3.64 2.74
C GLU A 176 -15.35 -3.97 1.63
N GLY A 177 -15.03 -3.66 0.36
CA GLY A 177 -15.85 -4.02 -0.79
C GLY A 177 -17.09 -3.17 -0.99
N ARG A 178 -17.13 -1.94 -0.45
CA ARG A 178 -18.21 -0.96 -0.61
C ARG A 178 -17.80 0.21 -1.52
N PRO A 179 -17.49 -0.03 -2.82
CA PRO A 179 -16.91 1.00 -3.69
C PRO A 179 -17.86 2.18 -3.95
N LYS A 180 -19.18 1.98 -3.88
CA LYS A 180 -20.17 3.07 -4.04
C LYS A 180 -20.09 4.05 -2.87
N ASP A 181 -20.03 3.56 -1.64
CA ASP A 181 -19.90 4.38 -0.44
C ASP A 181 -18.53 5.06 -0.38
N ALA A 182 -17.47 4.32 -0.72
CA ALA A 182 -16.13 4.86 -0.86
C ALA A 182 -16.08 6.04 -1.83
N ARG A 183 -16.74 5.91 -2.99
CA ARG A 183 -16.82 6.98 -3.99
C ARG A 183 -17.49 8.23 -3.45
N LEU A 184 -18.62 8.08 -2.77
CA LEU A 184 -19.38 9.19 -2.18
C LEU A 184 -18.55 9.92 -1.11
N LYS A 185 -17.95 9.18 -0.18
CA LYS A 185 -17.15 9.77 0.90
C LYS A 185 -15.88 10.42 0.39
N ALA A 186 -15.18 9.82 -0.59
CA ALA A 186 -13.98 10.40 -1.18
C ALA A 186 -14.28 11.70 -1.95
N TYR A 187 -15.39 11.74 -2.69
CA TYR A 187 -15.87 12.96 -3.35
C TYR A 187 -16.22 14.04 -2.34
N TYR A 188 -16.90 13.68 -1.24
CA TYR A 188 -17.23 14.62 -0.19
C TYR A 188 -15.97 15.17 0.51
N ALA A 189 -15.00 14.32 0.80
CA ALA A 189 -13.71 14.73 1.36
C ALA A 189 -12.98 15.74 0.44
N HIS A 190 -12.96 15.48 -0.87
CA HIS A 190 -12.37 16.40 -1.85
C HIS A 190 -13.09 17.74 -1.90
N ASN A 191 -14.42 17.77 -1.78
CA ASN A 191 -15.17 19.04 -1.74
C ASN A 191 -14.88 19.84 -0.46
N LEU A 192 -14.58 19.18 0.65
CA LEU A 192 -14.21 19.85 1.92
C LEU A 192 -12.77 20.37 1.89
N ASP A 193 -11.84 19.64 1.27
CA ASP A 193 -10.44 20.02 1.11
C ASP A 193 -9.96 19.70 -0.32
N PRO A 194 -10.19 20.63 -1.28
CA PRO A 194 -9.83 20.42 -2.68
C PRO A 194 -8.32 20.37 -2.96
N GLU A 195 -7.49 20.77 -2.00
CA GLU A 195 -6.04 20.82 -2.17
C GLU A 195 -5.36 19.48 -1.84
N GLU A 196 -6.08 18.54 -1.21
CA GLU A 196 -5.54 17.22 -0.88
C GLU A 196 -5.78 16.22 -2.04
N PRO A 197 -4.73 15.81 -2.77
CA PRO A 197 -4.89 14.97 -3.96
C PRO A 197 -5.28 13.52 -3.66
N ASP A 198 -5.03 13.00 -2.46
CA ASP A 198 -5.22 11.58 -2.15
C ASP A 198 -6.71 11.17 -2.16
N TYR A 199 -7.63 12.11 -1.90
CA TYR A 199 -9.07 11.84 -2.00
C TYR A 199 -9.48 11.49 -3.43
N LEU A 200 -8.88 12.16 -4.43
CA LEU A 200 -9.13 11.87 -5.84
C LEU A 200 -8.63 10.50 -6.27
N VAL A 201 -7.56 10.00 -5.63
CA VAL A 201 -7.07 8.64 -5.90
C VAL A 201 -8.06 7.60 -5.40
N THR A 202 -8.60 7.78 -4.19
CA THR A 202 -9.62 6.88 -3.65
C THR A 202 -10.91 6.96 -4.47
N TYR A 203 -11.33 8.17 -4.86
CA TYR A 203 -12.49 8.41 -5.72
C TYR A 203 -12.34 7.72 -7.09
N ALA A 204 -11.20 7.89 -7.76
CA ALA A 204 -10.92 7.26 -9.05
C ALA A 204 -10.90 5.71 -8.97
N ARG A 205 -10.28 5.16 -7.92
CA ARG A 205 -10.27 3.71 -7.70
C ARG A 205 -11.67 3.16 -7.44
N ALA A 206 -12.44 3.83 -6.62
CA ALA A 206 -13.82 3.45 -6.32
C ALA A 206 -14.70 3.52 -7.59
N SER A 207 -14.54 4.56 -8.41
CA SER A 207 -15.21 4.72 -9.70
C SER A 207 -14.82 3.59 -10.68
N SER A 208 -13.53 3.25 -10.77
CA SER A 208 -13.10 2.14 -11.63
C SER A 208 -13.62 0.77 -11.16
N ARG A 209 -13.81 0.58 -9.86
CA ARG A 209 -14.35 -0.66 -9.31
C ARG A 209 -15.84 -0.87 -9.65
N VAL A 210 -16.57 0.21 -9.88
CA VAL A 210 -17.96 0.17 -10.38
C VAL A 210 -18.03 0.34 -11.91
N GLU A 211 -16.90 0.19 -12.59
CA GLU A 211 -16.73 0.28 -14.05
C GLU A 211 -17.07 1.65 -14.65
N ASP A 212 -17.12 2.71 -13.83
CA ASP A 212 -17.25 4.09 -14.29
C ASP A 212 -15.85 4.62 -14.67
N PHE A 213 -15.33 4.10 -15.79
CA PHE A 213 -13.96 4.38 -16.22
C PHE A 213 -13.76 5.82 -16.68
N LYS A 214 -14.83 6.46 -17.19
CA LYS A 214 -14.76 7.87 -17.56
C LYS A 214 -14.49 8.72 -16.32
N GLU A 215 -15.30 8.55 -15.29
CA GLU A 215 -15.17 9.27 -14.03
C GLU A 215 -13.85 8.99 -13.33
N ALA A 216 -13.37 7.72 -13.38
CA ALA A 216 -12.07 7.36 -12.85
C ALA A 216 -10.92 8.09 -13.56
N ALA A 217 -10.99 8.25 -14.89
CA ALA A 217 -9.99 9.00 -15.65
C ALA A 217 -10.05 10.50 -15.34
N ASP A 218 -11.27 11.09 -15.28
CA ASP A 218 -11.47 12.51 -14.96
C ASP A 218 -10.89 12.86 -13.58
N ALA A 219 -11.14 12.02 -12.57
CA ALA A 219 -10.60 12.19 -11.22
C ALA A 219 -9.06 12.10 -11.17
N TYR A 220 -8.46 11.20 -11.94
CA TYR A 220 -7.01 11.11 -12.04
C TYR A 220 -6.38 12.28 -12.82
N GLU A 221 -7.07 12.85 -13.80
CA GLU A 221 -6.62 14.07 -14.47
C GLU A 221 -6.56 15.23 -13.47
N LEU A 222 -7.62 15.41 -12.67
CA LEU A 222 -7.66 16.41 -11.61
C LEU A 222 -6.55 16.16 -10.55
N PHE A 223 -6.29 14.90 -10.18
CA PHE A 223 -5.14 14.56 -9.33
C PHE A 223 -3.82 15.08 -9.92
N LEU A 224 -3.59 14.93 -11.23
CA LEU A 224 -2.37 15.42 -11.88
C LEU A 224 -2.27 16.94 -11.87
N GLU A 225 -3.37 17.66 -11.81
CA GLU A 225 -3.37 19.13 -11.71
C GLU A 225 -2.92 19.63 -10.34
N ILE A 226 -3.38 18.98 -9.24
CA ILE A 226 -3.16 19.47 -7.87
C ILE A 226 -2.03 18.73 -7.13
N SER A 227 -1.61 17.53 -7.58
CA SER A 227 -0.58 16.75 -6.90
C SER A 227 0.83 17.34 -7.09
N PRO A 228 1.73 17.22 -6.09
CA PRO A 228 3.09 17.71 -6.18
C PRO A 228 3.86 17.08 -7.36
N LEU A 229 4.65 17.90 -8.08
CA LEU A 229 5.48 17.43 -9.19
C LEU A 229 6.61 16.49 -8.73
N SER A 230 7.01 16.59 -7.46
CA SER A 230 8.01 15.71 -6.83
C SER A 230 7.56 14.25 -6.75
N ASP A 231 6.25 13.96 -6.77
CA ASP A 231 5.68 12.60 -6.80
C ASP A 231 5.69 12.01 -8.23
N SER A 232 6.84 12.04 -8.88
CA SER A 232 6.97 11.73 -10.30
C SER A 232 6.58 10.29 -10.66
N GLU A 233 6.98 9.31 -9.85
CA GLU A 233 6.69 7.88 -10.12
C GLU A 233 5.18 7.59 -10.03
N ARG A 234 4.51 8.11 -9.01
CA ARG A 234 3.06 7.96 -8.85
C ARG A 234 2.31 8.67 -9.98
N ARG A 235 2.73 9.89 -10.33
CA ARG A 235 2.16 10.65 -11.46
C ARG A 235 2.31 9.90 -12.78
N ASP A 236 3.45 9.24 -13.03
CA ASP A 236 3.65 8.44 -14.25
C ASP A 236 2.75 7.20 -14.27
N ARG A 237 2.58 6.51 -13.13
CA ARG A 237 1.61 5.41 -13.03
C ARG A 237 0.18 5.90 -13.32
N ILE A 238 -0.20 7.04 -12.77
CA ILE A 238 -1.54 7.62 -12.96
C ILE A 238 -1.78 8.05 -14.41
N ARG A 239 -0.79 8.64 -15.11
CA ARG A 239 -0.92 8.93 -16.55
C ARG A 239 -1.24 7.67 -17.38
N GLY A 240 -0.61 6.55 -17.03
CA GLY A 240 -0.93 5.27 -17.67
C GLY A 240 -2.34 4.77 -17.34
N LEU A 241 -2.81 4.95 -16.11
CA LEU A 241 -4.18 4.61 -15.72
C LEU A 241 -5.22 5.49 -16.44
N ILE A 242 -4.95 6.78 -16.61
CA ILE A 242 -5.82 7.68 -17.38
C ILE A 242 -5.97 7.15 -18.81
N GLN A 243 -4.84 6.87 -19.51
CA GLN A 243 -4.88 6.32 -20.87
C GLN A 243 -5.68 5.02 -20.91
N PHE A 244 -5.44 4.12 -19.95
CA PHE A 244 -6.13 2.84 -19.85
C PHE A 244 -7.64 3.01 -19.66
N TYR A 245 -8.06 3.83 -18.70
CA TYR A 245 -9.49 4.05 -18.43
C TYR A 245 -10.19 4.81 -19.56
N ARG A 246 -9.51 5.74 -20.25
CA ARG A 246 -10.05 6.38 -21.45
C ARG A 246 -10.34 5.35 -22.56
N GLN A 247 -9.49 4.32 -22.72
CA GLN A 247 -9.74 3.24 -23.68
C GLN A 247 -10.89 2.30 -23.25
N LEU A 248 -11.12 2.15 -21.94
CA LEU A 248 -12.22 1.33 -21.42
C LEU A 248 -13.55 2.10 -21.36
N ALA A 249 -13.53 3.43 -21.34
CA ALA A 249 -14.72 4.26 -21.28
C ALA A 249 -15.66 3.96 -22.46
N GLY A 250 -16.91 3.63 -22.15
CA GLY A 250 -17.90 3.23 -23.16
C GLY A 250 -17.85 1.76 -23.57
N LEU A 251 -16.86 0.98 -23.12
CA LEU A 251 -16.84 -0.46 -23.35
C LEU A 251 -17.59 -1.18 -22.20
N ARG A 252 -18.33 -2.20 -22.56
CA ARG A 252 -18.82 -3.18 -21.57
C ARG A 252 -17.72 -4.22 -21.36
N VAL A 253 -16.99 -4.12 -20.25
CA VAL A 253 -15.96 -5.09 -19.89
C VAL A 253 -16.57 -6.27 -19.13
N HIS A 254 -15.80 -7.34 -18.92
CA HIS A 254 -16.16 -8.54 -18.15
C HIS A 254 -17.56 -9.10 -18.47
N GLN A 255 -17.96 -9.14 -19.76
CA GLN A 255 -19.24 -9.70 -20.15
C GLN A 255 -19.27 -11.20 -19.91
N VAL A 256 -19.91 -11.63 -18.83
CA VAL A 256 -20.00 -13.05 -18.44
C VAL A 256 -21.15 -13.74 -19.14
N GLY A 257 -20.90 -14.91 -19.74
CA GLY A 257 -21.87 -15.78 -20.40
C GLY A 257 -21.61 -17.25 -20.07
N GLY A 258 -22.52 -18.11 -20.50
CA GLY A 258 -22.53 -19.54 -20.18
C GLY A 258 -23.57 -19.86 -19.10
N PRO A 259 -23.57 -21.08 -18.53
CA PRO A 259 -24.51 -21.51 -17.48
C PRO A 259 -24.27 -20.73 -16.18
N GLU A 260 -25.26 -20.76 -15.28
CA GLU A 260 -25.15 -20.11 -13.97
C GLU A 260 -24.05 -20.71 -13.12
N VAL A 261 -23.86 -22.02 -13.19
CA VAL A 261 -22.84 -22.77 -12.49
C VAL A 261 -21.97 -23.51 -13.49
N THR A 262 -20.66 -23.38 -13.33
CA THR A 262 -19.66 -24.09 -14.15
C THR A 262 -18.63 -24.72 -13.24
N GLU A 263 -18.32 -25.99 -13.46
CA GLU A 263 -17.19 -26.69 -12.86
C GLU A 263 -16.04 -26.74 -13.86
N VAL A 264 -14.84 -26.39 -13.40
CA VAL A 264 -13.63 -26.34 -14.21
C VAL A 264 -12.55 -27.19 -13.53
N PRO A 265 -12.10 -28.28 -14.13
CA PRO A 265 -11.00 -29.05 -13.59
C PRO A 265 -9.69 -28.25 -13.67
N PHE A 266 -8.85 -28.36 -12.65
CA PHE A 266 -7.49 -27.85 -12.67
C PHE A 266 -6.50 -28.94 -12.27
N GLN A 267 -5.25 -28.77 -12.63
CA GLN A 267 -4.15 -29.62 -12.21
C GLN A 267 -3.35 -28.87 -11.14
N LEU A 268 -3.15 -29.50 -9.98
CA LEU A 268 -2.22 -28.97 -8.99
C LEU A 268 -0.79 -29.30 -9.42
N GLY A 269 0.00 -28.25 -9.69
CA GLY A 269 1.39 -28.40 -10.11
C GLY A 269 2.30 -28.90 -8.98
N SER A 270 3.50 -29.29 -9.35
CA SER A 270 4.58 -29.65 -8.42
C SER A 270 4.91 -28.48 -7.46
N ASP A 271 4.68 -27.28 -7.90
CA ASP A 271 4.80 -26.02 -7.16
C ASP A 271 3.54 -25.64 -6.36
N ARG A 272 2.55 -26.52 -6.26
CA ARG A 272 1.30 -26.36 -5.51
C ARG A 272 0.34 -25.30 -6.04
N ARG A 273 0.57 -24.79 -7.26
CA ARG A 273 -0.33 -23.83 -7.91
C ARG A 273 -1.40 -24.55 -8.73
N PRO A 274 -2.66 -24.03 -8.80
CA PRO A 274 -3.74 -24.61 -9.60
C PRO A 274 -3.64 -24.15 -11.06
N TYR A 275 -3.25 -25.07 -11.96
CA TYR A 275 -3.16 -24.86 -13.40
C TYR A 275 -4.46 -25.26 -14.08
N VAL A 276 -5.06 -24.36 -14.84
CA VAL A 276 -6.33 -24.56 -15.54
C VAL A 276 -6.14 -24.45 -17.05
N ARG A 277 -6.76 -25.36 -17.79
CA ARG A 277 -6.86 -25.27 -19.26
C ARG A 277 -8.01 -24.36 -19.63
N VAL A 278 -7.75 -23.39 -20.49
CA VAL A 278 -8.70 -22.37 -20.93
C VAL A 278 -8.64 -22.19 -22.43
N LYS A 279 -9.67 -21.57 -23.02
CA LYS A 279 -9.58 -21.03 -24.38
C LYS A 279 -9.41 -19.53 -24.32
N LEU A 280 -8.24 -19.05 -24.72
CA LEU A 280 -7.92 -17.63 -24.83
C LEU A 280 -8.08 -17.18 -26.28
N ASN A 281 -9.00 -16.26 -26.52
CA ASN A 281 -9.36 -15.82 -27.87
C ASN A 281 -9.63 -17.00 -28.83
N GLY A 282 -10.29 -18.06 -28.32
CA GLY A 282 -10.69 -19.25 -29.06
C GLY A 282 -9.63 -20.35 -29.19
N ARG A 283 -8.40 -20.17 -28.67
CA ARG A 283 -7.29 -21.13 -28.75
C ARG A 283 -6.90 -21.65 -27.35
N ASP A 284 -6.48 -22.90 -27.28
CA ASP A 284 -6.11 -23.56 -26.04
C ASP A 284 -4.87 -22.90 -25.39
N SER A 285 -4.92 -22.73 -24.08
CA SER A 285 -3.92 -22.06 -23.27
C SER A 285 -3.95 -22.61 -21.84
N ILE A 286 -2.88 -22.41 -21.08
CA ILE A 286 -2.77 -22.81 -19.67
C ILE A 286 -2.60 -21.55 -18.84
N PHE A 287 -3.42 -21.43 -17.79
CA PHE A 287 -3.36 -20.32 -16.83
C PHE A 287 -3.25 -20.87 -15.41
N VAL A 288 -2.71 -20.09 -14.49
CA VAL A 288 -2.79 -20.33 -13.05
C VAL A 288 -3.99 -19.55 -12.51
N ILE A 289 -4.75 -20.16 -11.60
CA ILE A 289 -5.77 -19.45 -10.81
C ILE A 289 -5.04 -18.71 -9.71
N ASP A 290 -5.14 -17.38 -9.68
CA ASP A 290 -4.26 -16.50 -8.89
C ASP A 290 -5.07 -15.47 -8.10
N THR A 291 -5.34 -15.76 -6.82
CA THR A 291 -6.00 -14.83 -5.90
C THR A 291 -5.04 -13.73 -5.39
N GLY A 292 -3.76 -13.88 -5.62
CA GLY A 292 -2.70 -12.89 -5.37
C GLY A 292 -2.53 -11.87 -6.50
N SER A 293 -3.41 -11.87 -7.51
CA SER A 293 -3.40 -10.92 -8.61
C SER A 293 -4.75 -10.22 -8.74
N GLY A 294 -4.76 -8.89 -8.59
CA GLY A 294 -6.00 -8.10 -8.74
C GLY A 294 -6.52 -8.08 -10.18
N PHE A 295 -5.63 -8.12 -11.16
CA PHE A 295 -5.97 -8.21 -12.59
C PHE A 295 -5.55 -9.55 -13.18
N THR A 296 -6.20 -9.95 -14.26
CA THR A 296 -5.68 -11.03 -15.10
C THR A 296 -4.36 -10.59 -15.74
N VAL A 297 -3.36 -11.44 -15.67
CA VAL A 297 -2.01 -11.17 -16.19
C VAL A 297 -1.70 -12.16 -17.30
N ILE A 298 -1.08 -11.69 -18.36
CA ILE A 298 -0.64 -12.54 -19.48
C ILE A 298 0.84 -12.30 -19.79
N SER A 299 1.57 -13.34 -20.16
CA SER A 299 2.95 -13.19 -20.59
C SER A 299 3.04 -12.42 -21.91
N LYS A 300 4.13 -11.68 -22.10
CA LYS A 300 4.35 -10.90 -23.33
C LYS A 300 4.31 -11.78 -24.59
N ASP A 301 4.84 -13.00 -24.49
CA ASP A 301 4.87 -13.93 -25.62
C ASP A 301 3.49 -14.54 -25.90
N ALA A 302 2.73 -14.88 -24.84
CA ALA A 302 1.36 -15.31 -24.98
C ALA A 302 0.45 -14.19 -25.51
N ALA A 303 0.64 -12.95 -25.07
CA ALA A 303 -0.13 -11.80 -25.59
C ALA A 303 0.01 -11.68 -27.11
N LYS A 304 1.24 -11.81 -27.64
CA LYS A 304 1.49 -11.83 -29.08
C LYS A 304 0.85 -13.06 -29.76
N ARG A 305 1.10 -14.24 -29.19
CA ARG A 305 0.61 -15.52 -29.75
C ARG A 305 -0.91 -15.56 -29.85
N PHE A 306 -1.63 -15.04 -28.85
CA PHE A 306 -3.09 -15.05 -28.80
C PHE A 306 -3.75 -13.76 -29.32
N GLY A 307 -2.98 -12.80 -29.81
CA GLY A 307 -3.51 -11.55 -30.36
C GLY A 307 -4.25 -10.69 -29.34
N VAL A 308 -3.68 -10.58 -28.13
CA VAL A 308 -4.17 -9.64 -27.12
C VAL A 308 -3.79 -8.23 -27.53
N THR A 309 -4.77 -7.34 -27.56
CA THR A 309 -4.56 -5.95 -27.97
C THR A 309 -3.96 -5.16 -26.83
N GLU A 310 -2.77 -4.56 -27.03
CA GLU A 310 -2.23 -3.55 -26.11
C GLU A 310 -3.03 -2.25 -26.29
N ILE A 311 -3.52 -1.67 -25.20
CA ILE A 311 -4.40 -0.49 -25.23
C ILE A 311 -3.82 0.72 -24.51
N ALA A 312 -2.89 0.53 -23.58
CA ALA A 312 -2.21 1.62 -22.88
C ALA A 312 -0.87 1.17 -22.28
N ARG A 313 -0.02 2.14 -21.97
CA ARG A 313 1.23 1.93 -21.20
C ARG A 313 1.25 2.88 -20.00
N GLY A 314 1.57 2.34 -18.83
CA GLY A 314 1.72 3.11 -17.61
C GLY A 314 3.18 3.32 -17.21
N GLY A 315 3.39 3.87 -16.03
CA GLY A 315 4.68 3.97 -15.40
C GLY A 315 5.32 2.61 -15.12
N LYS A 316 6.26 2.58 -14.20
CA LYS A 316 6.92 1.34 -13.77
C LYS A 316 6.23 0.78 -12.53
N SER A 317 6.15 -0.54 -12.44
CA SER A 317 5.71 -1.27 -11.26
C SER A 317 6.85 -2.14 -10.74
N GLN A 318 6.80 -2.45 -9.47
CA GLN A 318 7.66 -3.41 -8.81
C GLN A 318 6.78 -4.52 -8.22
N GLY A 319 7.29 -5.73 -8.12
CA GLY A 319 6.57 -6.87 -7.55
C GLY A 319 7.45 -7.63 -6.57
N VAL A 320 6.92 -8.72 -6.03
CA VAL A 320 7.70 -9.66 -5.20
C VAL A 320 8.75 -10.35 -6.06
N GLY A 321 9.93 -10.57 -5.49
CA GLY A 321 11.06 -11.23 -6.15
C GLY A 321 11.84 -10.29 -7.06
N GLY A 322 13.17 -10.26 -6.91
CA GLY A 322 14.05 -9.39 -7.65
C GLY A 322 13.99 -7.91 -7.23
N SER A 323 14.87 -7.12 -7.81
CA SER A 323 14.94 -5.66 -7.60
C SER A 323 14.48 -4.86 -8.82
N GLY A 324 13.93 -5.55 -9.84
CA GLY A 324 13.58 -4.95 -11.12
C GLY A 324 12.25 -4.21 -11.11
N LYS A 325 12.25 -2.99 -11.66
CA LYS A 325 11.01 -2.31 -12.06
C LYS A 325 10.68 -2.71 -13.50
N PHE A 326 9.45 -3.08 -13.78
CA PHE A 326 8.98 -3.39 -15.13
C PHE A 326 7.93 -2.39 -15.60
N GLN A 327 7.91 -2.16 -16.94
CA GLN A 327 6.91 -1.31 -17.57
C GLN A 327 5.52 -1.92 -17.42
N ILE A 328 4.56 -1.15 -16.95
CA ILE A 328 3.15 -1.55 -16.95
C ILE A 328 2.60 -1.44 -18.37
N VAL A 329 2.11 -2.54 -18.90
CA VAL A 329 1.43 -2.59 -20.19
C VAL A 329 0.02 -3.11 -19.95
N TYR A 330 -0.97 -2.35 -20.39
CA TYR A 330 -2.38 -2.69 -20.29
C TYR A 330 -2.85 -3.31 -21.60
N GLY A 331 -3.53 -4.45 -21.53
CA GLY A 331 -4.08 -5.17 -22.65
C GLY A 331 -5.58 -5.42 -22.52
N LEU A 332 -6.18 -5.83 -23.61
CA LEU A 332 -7.58 -6.24 -23.67
C LEU A 332 -7.68 -7.63 -24.32
N ILE A 333 -8.11 -8.62 -23.52
CA ILE A 333 -8.43 -9.97 -23.97
C ILE A 333 -9.85 -9.97 -24.51
N LYS A 334 -10.06 -10.42 -25.76
CA LYS A 334 -11.39 -10.47 -26.37
C LYS A 334 -12.29 -11.50 -25.73
N SER A 335 -11.75 -12.70 -25.41
CA SER A 335 -12.51 -13.74 -24.72
C SER A 335 -11.60 -14.70 -23.96
N LEU A 336 -12.06 -15.13 -22.79
CA LEU A 336 -11.52 -16.21 -21.97
C LEU A 336 -12.65 -17.19 -21.69
N GLN A 337 -12.43 -18.47 -21.95
CA GLN A 337 -13.40 -19.52 -21.64
C GLN A 337 -12.77 -20.51 -20.67
N MET A 338 -13.45 -20.75 -19.55
CA MET A 338 -13.10 -21.69 -18.49
C MET A 338 -14.24 -22.70 -18.35
N GLY A 339 -14.03 -23.95 -18.79
CA GLY A 339 -15.14 -24.88 -18.94
C GLY A 339 -16.22 -24.29 -19.85
N GLU A 340 -17.43 -24.16 -19.35
CA GLU A 340 -18.56 -23.55 -20.07
C GLU A 340 -18.73 -22.04 -19.82
N ALA A 341 -18.08 -21.51 -18.76
CA ALA A 341 -18.11 -20.07 -18.47
C ALA A 341 -17.27 -19.31 -19.50
N LYS A 342 -17.82 -18.27 -20.09
CA LYS A 342 -17.18 -17.43 -21.10
C LYS A 342 -17.23 -15.98 -20.70
N ILE A 343 -16.08 -15.34 -20.56
CA ILE A 343 -15.94 -13.93 -20.22
C ILE A 343 -15.35 -13.21 -21.43
N ARG A 344 -15.91 -12.06 -21.77
CA ARG A 344 -15.45 -11.23 -22.90
C ARG A 344 -14.98 -9.87 -22.43
N MET A 345 -14.12 -9.24 -23.24
CA MET A 345 -13.62 -7.89 -23.03
C MET A 345 -12.96 -7.74 -21.63
N ILE A 346 -11.89 -8.50 -21.40
CA ILE A 346 -11.21 -8.57 -20.11
C ILE A 346 -9.98 -7.67 -20.15
N PRO A 347 -9.95 -6.57 -19.36
CA PRO A 347 -8.74 -5.80 -19.14
C PRO A 347 -7.68 -6.65 -18.45
N CYS A 348 -6.43 -6.59 -18.91
CA CYS A 348 -5.35 -7.40 -18.38
C CYS A 348 -4.02 -6.64 -18.33
N PHE A 349 -3.08 -7.14 -17.54
CA PHE A 349 -1.69 -6.72 -17.57
C PHE A 349 -0.86 -7.65 -18.46
N VAL A 350 0.02 -7.06 -19.26
CA VAL A 350 0.99 -7.79 -20.07
C VAL A 350 2.37 -7.53 -19.48
N ARG A 351 3.07 -8.60 -19.07
CA ARG A 351 4.41 -8.49 -18.49
C ARG A 351 5.29 -9.68 -18.86
N PRO A 352 6.62 -9.57 -18.79
CA PRO A 352 7.49 -10.75 -18.90
C PRO A 352 7.25 -11.71 -17.74
N PHE A 353 7.37 -13.02 -17.99
CA PHE A 353 7.41 -14.06 -16.98
C PHE A 353 8.85 -14.54 -16.79
N HIS A 354 9.18 -14.95 -15.57
CA HIS A 354 10.50 -15.42 -15.18
C HIS A 354 10.43 -16.90 -14.75
N GLY A 355 11.50 -17.66 -15.00
CA GLY A 355 11.61 -19.04 -14.55
C GLY A 355 10.75 -20.07 -15.31
N GLU A 356 10.10 -19.68 -16.42
CA GLU A 356 9.21 -20.60 -17.17
C GLU A 356 9.97 -21.61 -18.05
N ARG A 357 11.28 -21.39 -18.32
CA ARG A 357 12.05 -22.23 -19.25
C ARG A 357 12.24 -23.65 -18.74
N ASP A 358 12.43 -23.80 -17.45
CA ASP A 358 12.77 -25.06 -16.80
C ASP A 358 11.54 -25.83 -16.23
N ARG A 359 10.32 -25.32 -16.54
CA ARG A 359 9.08 -25.96 -16.12
C ARG A 359 8.64 -27.06 -17.07
N LEU A 360 7.91 -28.02 -16.54
CA LEU A 360 7.20 -29.01 -17.35
C LEU A 360 6.21 -28.30 -18.32
N PRO A 361 5.97 -28.84 -19.53
CA PRO A 361 5.08 -28.20 -20.48
C PRO A 361 3.68 -27.89 -19.93
N GLU A 362 3.13 -28.77 -19.11
CA GLU A 362 1.84 -28.65 -18.44
C GLU A 362 1.83 -27.60 -17.29
N GLU A 363 2.99 -27.20 -16.81
CA GLU A 363 3.18 -26.17 -15.78
C GLU A 363 3.70 -24.85 -16.38
N LYS A 364 3.81 -24.74 -17.72
CA LYS A 364 4.13 -23.47 -18.40
C LYS A 364 2.87 -22.64 -18.56
N ALA A 365 2.69 -21.66 -17.66
CA ALA A 365 1.55 -20.79 -17.70
C ALA A 365 1.72 -19.68 -18.74
N ASP A 366 0.69 -19.48 -19.55
CA ASP A 366 0.57 -18.32 -20.45
C ASP A 366 0.12 -17.07 -19.69
N GLY A 367 -0.56 -17.26 -18.55
CA GLY A 367 -1.09 -16.17 -17.74
C GLY A 367 -1.55 -16.61 -16.35
N PHE A 368 -2.07 -15.64 -15.63
CA PHE A 368 -2.69 -15.79 -14.31
C PHE A 368 -4.10 -15.20 -14.36
N ILE A 369 -5.10 -15.98 -13.96
CA ILE A 369 -6.49 -15.52 -13.84
C ILE A 369 -6.63 -14.83 -12.49
N GLY A 370 -6.72 -13.51 -12.52
CA GLY A 370 -6.80 -12.69 -11.32
C GLY A 370 -8.24 -12.43 -10.85
N LEU A 371 -8.31 -11.68 -9.77
CA LEU A 371 -9.57 -11.35 -9.10
C LEU A 371 -10.53 -10.52 -9.95
N SER A 372 -10.02 -9.77 -10.94
CA SER A 372 -10.86 -9.05 -11.91
C SER A 372 -11.81 -9.97 -12.70
N VAL A 373 -11.46 -11.25 -12.85
CA VAL A 373 -12.32 -12.27 -13.46
C VAL A 373 -13.08 -13.07 -12.39
N LEU A 374 -12.38 -13.53 -11.34
CA LEU A 374 -12.96 -14.40 -10.32
C LEU A 374 -14.06 -13.70 -9.51
N SER A 375 -13.98 -12.37 -9.33
CA SER A 375 -14.96 -11.59 -8.56
C SER A 375 -16.36 -11.52 -9.17
N HIS A 376 -16.53 -11.92 -10.42
CA HIS A 376 -17.86 -12.02 -11.05
C HIS A 376 -18.64 -13.27 -10.63
N PHE A 377 -18.01 -14.16 -9.84
CA PHE A 377 -18.58 -15.43 -9.39
C PHE A 377 -18.44 -15.56 -7.87
N LEU A 378 -19.32 -16.35 -7.26
CA LEU A 378 -18.94 -17.07 -6.05
C LEU A 378 -17.94 -18.12 -6.50
N THR A 379 -16.68 -17.95 -6.11
CA THR A 379 -15.59 -18.81 -6.57
C THR A 379 -15.22 -19.84 -5.49
N GLU A 380 -15.29 -21.11 -5.81
CA GLU A 380 -14.83 -22.19 -4.94
C GLU A 380 -13.62 -22.89 -5.57
N LEU A 381 -12.56 -23.07 -4.78
CA LEU A 381 -11.36 -23.83 -5.13
C LEU A 381 -11.28 -25.07 -4.23
N ASP A 382 -11.58 -26.24 -4.78
CA ASP A 382 -11.46 -27.54 -4.11
C ASP A 382 -10.11 -28.18 -4.48
N TYR A 383 -9.09 -27.96 -3.65
CA TYR A 383 -7.74 -28.48 -3.90
C TYR A 383 -7.67 -30.01 -3.83
N LYS A 384 -8.51 -30.66 -3.03
CA LYS A 384 -8.58 -32.14 -2.95
C LYS A 384 -9.26 -32.73 -4.16
N GLY A 385 -10.35 -32.11 -4.61
CA GLY A 385 -11.09 -32.52 -5.81
C GLY A 385 -10.48 -32.03 -7.12
N ASN A 386 -9.44 -31.19 -7.08
CA ASN A 386 -8.79 -30.57 -8.23
C ASN A 386 -9.79 -29.88 -9.18
N ARG A 387 -10.72 -29.13 -8.61
CA ARG A 387 -11.76 -28.43 -9.38
C ARG A 387 -12.04 -27.04 -8.81
N MET A 388 -12.37 -26.15 -9.72
CA MET A 388 -12.90 -24.81 -9.42
C MET A 388 -14.39 -24.80 -9.78
N ARG A 389 -15.24 -24.30 -8.88
CA ARG A 389 -16.65 -24.03 -9.16
C ARG A 389 -16.85 -22.52 -9.26
N LEU A 390 -17.47 -22.09 -10.33
CA LEU A 390 -17.82 -20.70 -10.63
C LEU A 390 -19.34 -20.61 -10.62
N ASP A 391 -19.92 -19.86 -9.68
CA ASP A 391 -21.36 -19.73 -9.52
C ASP A 391 -21.75 -18.25 -9.63
N ARG A 392 -22.64 -17.92 -10.57
CA ARG A 392 -23.17 -16.57 -10.80
C ARG A 392 -24.70 -16.49 -10.60
N SER A 393 -25.30 -17.51 -10.00
CA SER A 393 -26.72 -17.52 -9.68
C SER A 393 -27.10 -16.39 -8.72
N ASP A 394 -28.34 -15.94 -8.76
CA ASP A 394 -28.82 -14.82 -7.93
C ASP A 394 -28.77 -15.13 -6.43
N ASN A 395 -28.90 -16.42 -6.06
CA ASN A 395 -28.86 -16.88 -4.67
C ASN A 395 -27.46 -17.35 -4.20
N ARG A 396 -26.41 -17.17 -5.01
CA ARG A 396 -25.06 -17.67 -4.73
C ARG A 396 -24.51 -17.29 -3.36
N SER A 397 -24.76 -16.04 -2.93
CA SER A 397 -24.28 -15.58 -1.62
C SER A 397 -24.96 -16.29 -0.45
N ALA A 398 -26.21 -16.75 -0.60
CA ALA A 398 -26.89 -17.54 0.42
C ALA A 398 -26.26 -18.93 0.58
N LEU A 399 -25.70 -19.49 -0.49
CA LEU A 399 -25.03 -20.81 -0.48
C LEU A 399 -23.84 -20.83 0.46
N LEU A 400 -23.05 -19.77 0.52
CA LEU A 400 -21.90 -19.68 1.43
C LEU A 400 -22.33 -19.77 2.90
N GLY A 401 -23.44 -19.08 3.27
CA GLY A 401 -24.01 -19.13 4.62
C GLY A 401 -24.69 -20.45 4.98
N ALA A 402 -25.04 -21.25 3.98
CA ALA A 402 -25.71 -22.53 4.18
C ALA A 402 -24.73 -23.71 4.39
N ILE A 403 -23.41 -23.49 4.35
CA ILE A 403 -22.41 -24.53 4.56
C ILE A 403 -22.37 -24.88 6.05
N PRO A 404 -22.76 -26.10 6.48
CA PRO A 404 -22.82 -26.43 7.91
C PRO A 404 -21.44 -26.41 8.57
N GLY A 405 -21.34 -25.81 9.75
CA GLY A 405 -20.13 -25.84 10.57
C GLY A 405 -18.96 -25.01 10.02
N VAL A 406 -19.22 -24.12 9.07
CA VAL A 406 -18.19 -23.24 8.49
C VAL A 406 -18.26 -21.85 9.08
N THR A 407 -17.12 -21.37 9.55
CA THR A 407 -16.96 -19.98 9.97
C THR A 407 -16.79 -19.09 8.73
N LEU A 408 -17.64 -18.06 8.62
CA LEU A 408 -17.48 -17.03 7.61
C LEU A 408 -16.41 -16.04 8.04
N ILE A 409 -15.40 -15.88 7.20
CA ILE A 409 -14.21 -15.07 7.45
C ILE A 409 -14.35 -13.78 6.65
N PRO A 410 -14.46 -12.62 7.31
CA PRO A 410 -14.43 -11.35 6.61
C PRO A 410 -13.03 -11.10 6.05
N PHE A 411 -12.97 -10.61 4.81
CA PHE A 411 -11.72 -10.18 4.22
C PHE A 411 -11.79 -8.71 3.78
N ARG A 412 -10.62 -8.12 3.61
CA ARG A 412 -10.49 -6.80 2.98
C ARG A 412 -9.74 -6.93 1.66
N THR A 413 -10.02 -6.02 0.74
CA THR A 413 -9.22 -5.94 -0.48
C THR A 413 -8.19 -4.83 -0.32
N THR A 414 -6.94 -5.08 -0.73
CA THR A 414 -5.93 -4.03 -0.82
C THR A 414 -6.31 -3.01 -1.90
N GLN A 415 -5.56 -1.92 -2.02
CA GLN A 415 -5.77 -0.95 -3.11
C GLN A 415 -5.68 -1.58 -4.51
N ASN A 416 -4.87 -2.63 -4.66
CA ASN A 416 -4.74 -3.40 -5.90
C ASN A 416 -5.77 -4.52 -6.03
N GLY A 417 -6.70 -4.64 -5.08
CA GLY A 417 -7.78 -5.62 -5.08
C GLY A 417 -7.40 -7.01 -4.56
N LEU A 418 -6.22 -7.21 -3.93
CA LEU A 418 -5.83 -8.50 -3.36
C LEU A 418 -6.62 -8.80 -2.09
N ILE A 419 -6.96 -10.06 -1.88
CA ILE A 419 -7.66 -10.51 -0.68
C ILE A 419 -6.70 -10.51 0.49
N SER A 420 -7.04 -9.77 1.56
CA SER A 420 -6.29 -9.70 2.80
C SER A 420 -7.14 -10.19 3.97
N VAL A 421 -6.60 -11.10 4.77
CA VAL A 421 -7.24 -11.70 5.95
C VAL A 421 -6.40 -11.47 7.20
N GLU A 422 -7.08 -11.36 8.35
CA GLU A 422 -6.41 -11.35 9.64
C GLU A 422 -5.85 -12.73 9.94
N THR A 423 -4.54 -12.80 10.21
CA THR A 423 -3.78 -14.03 10.40
C THR A 423 -2.99 -13.95 11.70
N GLU A 424 -2.96 -15.02 12.46
CA GLU A 424 -2.15 -15.17 13.67
C GLU A 424 -1.00 -16.15 13.39
N PHE A 425 0.22 -15.77 13.75
CA PHE A 425 1.39 -16.64 13.72
C PHE A 425 1.87 -16.93 15.14
N ASP A 426 1.84 -18.20 15.53
CA ASP A 426 2.36 -18.73 16.81
C ASP A 426 1.84 -18.02 18.07
N GLY A 427 0.54 -17.69 18.09
CA GLY A 427 -0.13 -17.04 19.23
C GLY A 427 0.14 -15.54 19.33
N ASN A 428 0.84 -14.95 18.37
CA ASN A 428 1.11 -13.51 18.31
C ASN A 428 -0.16 -12.72 17.90
N PRO A 429 -0.19 -11.40 18.13
CA PRO A 429 -1.29 -10.55 17.65
C PRO A 429 -1.53 -10.69 16.16
N PHE A 430 -2.80 -10.55 15.75
CA PHE A 430 -3.20 -10.62 14.33
C PHE A 430 -2.44 -9.62 13.47
N VAL A 431 -2.06 -10.09 12.29
CA VAL A 431 -1.49 -9.31 11.21
C VAL A 431 -2.31 -9.52 9.92
N ASN A 432 -2.15 -8.64 8.94
CA ASN A 432 -2.82 -8.81 7.66
C ASN A 432 -1.95 -9.66 6.73
N ALA A 433 -2.54 -10.70 6.14
CA ALA A 433 -1.89 -11.56 5.17
C ALA A 433 -2.72 -11.68 3.88
N ILE A 434 -2.05 -11.63 2.74
CA ILE A 434 -2.65 -11.83 1.42
C ILE A 434 -2.93 -13.32 1.22
N LEU A 435 -4.12 -13.65 0.74
CA LEU A 435 -4.51 -15.01 0.35
C LEU A 435 -4.18 -15.21 -1.13
N ASP A 436 -3.16 -16.04 -1.43
CA ASP A 436 -2.54 -16.10 -2.76
C ASP A 436 -2.41 -17.53 -3.27
N SER A 437 -3.36 -17.96 -4.13
CA SER A 437 -3.31 -19.26 -4.79
C SER A 437 -2.24 -19.36 -5.90
N GLY A 438 -1.72 -18.23 -6.35
CA GLY A 438 -0.60 -18.13 -7.30
C GLY A 438 0.78 -18.24 -6.64
N ALA A 439 0.86 -18.13 -5.32
CA ALA A 439 2.09 -18.35 -4.55
C ALA A 439 2.22 -19.83 -4.14
N SER A 440 3.42 -20.39 -4.33
CA SER A 440 3.70 -21.80 -3.97
C SER A 440 3.83 -22.01 -2.46
N SER A 441 4.27 -21.00 -1.74
CA SER A 441 4.65 -21.07 -0.33
C SER A 441 4.19 -19.84 0.43
N THR A 442 3.93 -20.03 1.71
CA THR A 442 3.68 -18.95 2.65
C THR A 442 4.92 -18.06 2.79
N VAL A 443 4.70 -16.76 2.85
CA VAL A 443 5.75 -15.74 3.01
C VAL A 443 5.39 -14.87 4.21
N ILE A 444 6.39 -14.45 4.96
CA ILE A 444 6.25 -13.46 6.05
C ILE A 444 7.22 -12.29 5.79
N SER A 445 6.79 -11.08 6.08
CA SER A 445 7.67 -9.92 5.91
C SER A 445 8.75 -9.88 6.97
N GLN A 446 9.95 -9.38 6.61
CA GLN A 446 11.02 -9.18 7.59
C GLN A 446 10.55 -8.29 8.75
N ALA A 447 9.80 -7.22 8.45
CA ALA A 447 9.24 -6.34 9.48
C ALA A 447 8.30 -7.08 10.45
N ALA A 448 7.51 -8.05 9.96
CA ALA A 448 6.67 -8.87 10.83
C ALA A 448 7.49 -9.86 11.65
N VAL A 449 8.53 -10.47 11.10
CA VAL A 449 9.46 -11.35 11.85
C VAL A 449 10.05 -10.58 13.05
N ASP A 450 10.50 -9.35 12.83
CA ASP A 450 11.11 -8.51 13.87
C ASP A 450 10.05 -8.08 14.91
N ARG A 451 8.91 -7.58 14.46
CA ARG A 451 7.82 -7.10 15.34
C ARG A 451 7.21 -8.21 16.21
N LEU A 452 7.08 -9.42 15.67
CA LEU A 452 6.49 -10.58 16.37
C LEU A 452 7.53 -11.42 17.10
N ASN A 453 8.81 -10.99 17.12
CA ASN A 453 9.93 -11.68 17.76
C ASN A 453 10.10 -13.15 17.28
N LEU A 454 9.93 -13.38 15.97
CA LEU A 454 10.05 -14.71 15.37
C LEU A 454 11.48 -15.04 14.90
N GLY A 455 12.46 -14.21 15.21
CA GLY A 455 13.84 -14.35 14.75
C GLY A 455 14.50 -15.69 15.09
N ASP A 456 14.18 -16.25 16.27
CA ASP A 456 14.73 -17.55 16.73
C ASP A 456 14.15 -18.73 15.94
N GLN A 457 13.06 -18.54 15.20
CA GLN A 457 12.43 -19.57 14.36
C GLN A 457 13.03 -19.64 12.96
N ILE A 458 13.95 -18.73 12.62
CA ILE A 458 14.68 -18.76 11.34
C ILE A 458 15.52 -20.02 11.30
N ILE A 459 15.36 -20.82 10.23
CA ILE A 459 16.07 -22.07 10.02
C ILE A 459 17.50 -21.74 9.58
N LYS A 460 18.46 -21.94 10.49
CA LYS A 460 19.87 -21.60 10.27
C LYS A 460 20.47 -22.42 9.12
N GLY A 461 21.24 -21.76 8.27
CA GLY A 461 21.96 -22.39 7.17
C GLY A 461 21.10 -22.86 6.00
N GLN A 462 19.78 -22.61 6.01
CA GLN A 462 18.89 -22.94 4.91
C GLN A 462 18.39 -21.68 4.21
N THR A 463 18.69 -21.57 2.93
CA THR A 463 18.15 -20.51 2.05
C THR A 463 17.60 -21.14 0.78
N THR A 464 16.75 -20.40 0.09
CA THR A 464 16.19 -20.79 -1.21
C THR A 464 16.15 -19.59 -2.15
N SER A 465 15.82 -19.83 -3.42
CA SER A 465 15.52 -18.77 -4.38
C SER A 465 14.03 -18.63 -4.57
N VAL A 466 13.54 -17.41 -4.70
CA VAL A 466 12.14 -17.08 -4.97
C VAL A 466 12.03 -16.42 -6.32
N ILE A 467 11.16 -16.98 -7.16
CA ILE A 467 10.79 -16.41 -8.46
C ILE A 467 9.46 -15.68 -8.29
N GLY A 468 9.45 -14.38 -8.50
CA GLY A 468 8.26 -13.56 -8.37
C GLY A 468 8.00 -12.69 -9.59
N ALA A 469 7.06 -11.75 -9.43
CA ALA A 469 6.63 -10.87 -10.52
C ALA A 469 7.75 -9.95 -11.06
N ALA A 470 8.69 -9.56 -10.20
CA ALA A 470 9.79 -8.64 -10.55
C ALA A 470 11.12 -9.34 -10.84
N GLY A 471 11.18 -10.66 -10.75
CA GLY A 471 12.40 -11.43 -11.03
C GLY A 471 12.71 -12.48 -9.98
N ILE A 472 13.99 -12.76 -9.78
CA ILE A 472 14.49 -13.79 -8.86
C ILE A 472 15.17 -13.10 -7.67
N THR A 473 14.81 -13.54 -6.46
CA THR A 473 15.55 -13.21 -5.22
C THR A 473 16.25 -14.45 -4.72
N GLU A 474 17.56 -14.39 -4.58
CA GLU A 474 18.39 -15.48 -4.07
C GLU A 474 18.62 -15.34 -2.56
N ASN A 475 19.07 -16.44 -1.93
CA ASN A 475 19.43 -16.47 -0.50
C ASN A 475 18.29 -16.07 0.45
N VAL A 476 17.06 -16.36 0.05
CA VAL A 476 15.86 -16.11 0.86
C VAL A 476 15.87 -17.05 2.07
N ARG A 477 15.82 -16.48 3.27
CA ARG A 477 15.77 -17.23 4.53
C ARG A 477 14.42 -17.91 4.70
N MET A 478 14.44 -19.05 5.39
CA MET A 478 13.25 -19.80 5.76
C MET A 478 12.99 -19.68 7.26
N LEU A 479 11.73 -19.64 7.63
CA LEU A 479 11.24 -19.57 8.99
C LEU A 479 10.29 -20.75 9.24
N PHE A 480 10.36 -21.35 10.43
CA PHE A 480 9.44 -22.40 10.84
C PHE A 480 8.30 -21.81 11.69
N ILE A 481 7.09 -21.84 11.16
CA ILE A 481 5.88 -21.41 11.87
C ILE A 481 5.20 -22.67 12.43
N LYS A 482 5.08 -22.75 13.75
CA LYS A 482 4.43 -23.89 14.43
C LYS A 482 2.94 -23.88 14.14
N ASN A 483 2.29 -22.72 14.24
CA ASN A 483 0.86 -22.54 14.08
C ASN A 483 0.56 -21.28 13.26
N CYS A 484 -0.19 -21.43 12.19
CA CYS A 484 -0.76 -20.34 11.40
C CYS A 484 -2.27 -20.45 11.47
N ARG A 485 -2.93 -19.41 11.99
CA ARG A 485 -4.38 -19.39 12.22
C ARG A 485 -5.04 -18.28 11.42
N VAL A 486 -6.12 -18.62 10.73
CA VAL A 486 -7.05 -17.68 10.09
C VAL A 486 -8.44 -17.98 10.63
N ALA A 487 -9.02 -17.09 11.41
CA ALA A 487 -10.22 -17.31 12.20
C ALA A 487 -10.10 -18.58 13.08
N ASP A 488 -10.96 -19.58 12.86
CA ASP A 488 -10.93 -20.87 13.57
C ASP A 488 -10.08 -21.94 12.87
N GLN A 489 -9.56 -21.64 11.67
CA GLN A 489 -8.78 -22.59 10.88
C GLN A 489 -7.30 -22.52 11.25
N LEU A 490 -6.75 -23.66 11.66
CA LEU A 490 -5.36 -23.81 12.09
C LEU A 490 -4.60 -24.71 11.13
N GLN A 491 -3.47 -24.23 10.64
CA GLN A 491 -2.49 -25.03 9.93
C GLN A 491 -1.17 -25.02 10.70
N SER A 492 -0.66 -26.22 11.02
CA SER A 492 0.59 -26.36 11.78
C SER A 492 1.76 -26.72 10.88
N ASN A 493 2.98 -26.42 11.39
CA ASN A 493 4.26 -26.83 10.80
C ASN A 493 4.50 -26.30 9.38
N LEU A 494 4.27 -24.99 9.17
CA LEU A 494 4.57 -24.32 7.92
C LEU A 494 6.04 -23.86 7.85
N ARG A 495 6.62 -23.99 6.66
CA ARG A 495 7.91 -23.37 6.33
C ARG A 495 7.67 -22.13 5.50
N ALA A 496 7.71 -20.99 6.14
CA ALA A 496 7.52 -19.70 5.49
C ALA A 496 8.85 -19.14 4.96
N LEU A 497 8.77 -18.34 3.92
CA LEU A 497 9.87 -17.58 3.36
C LEU A 497 9.88 -16.18 3.96
N VAL A 498 11.07 -15.62 4.21
CA VAL A 498 11.21 -14.26 4.74
C VAL A 498 11.60 -13.31 3.62
N LEU A 499 10.74 -12.34 3.31
CA LEU A 499 10.96 -11.36 2.25
C LEU A 499 10.73 -9.92 2.74
N ASP A 500 11.27 -8.96 2.00
CA ASP A 500 10.90 -7.55 2.17
C ASP A 500 9.56 -7.27 1.45
N PHE A 501 8.62 -6.63 2.18
CA PHE A 501 7.30 -6.25 1.66
C PHE A 501 7.19 -4.76 1.32
N GLY A 502 8.28 -4.02 1.26
CA GLY A 502 8.25 -2.60 0.94
C GLY A 502 7.45 -2.31 -0.34
N ALA A 503 7.75 -3.03 -1.43
CA ALA A 503 7.04 -2.88 -2.71
C ALA A 503 5.56 -3.30 -2.67
N ILE A 504 5.20 -4.30 -1.85
CA ILE A 504 3.80 -4.71 -1.65
C ILE A 504 3.07 -3.61 -0.88
N ASN A 505 3.65 -3.14 0.22
CA ASN A 505 3.02 -2.20 1.13
C ASN A 505 2.87 -0.80 0.51
N GLU A 506 3.77 -0.39 -0.40
CA GLU A 506 3.63 0.85 -1.18
C GLU A 506 2.29 0.92 -1.95
N THR A 507 1.78 -0.24 -2.38
CA THR A 507 0.60 -0.32 -3.25
C THR A 507 -0.60 -1.03 -2.62
N SER A 508 -0.47 -1.53 -1.39
CA SER A 508 -1.56 -2.23 -0.69
C SER A 508 -2.55 -1.28 -0.01
N GLY A 509 -2.09 -0.09 0.38
CA GLY A 509 -2.88 0.91 1.09
C GLY A 509 -2.91 0.74 2.60
N PHE A 510 -2.62 -0.46 3.09
CA PHE A 510 -2.38 -0.77 4.49
C PHE A 510 -1.38 -1.92 4.61
N GLU A 511 -0.68 -1.99 5.73
CA GLU A 511 0.41 -2.94 5.93
C GLU A 511 -0.05 -4.39 5.75
N GLN A 512 0.67 -5.12 4.90
CA GLN A 512 0.62 -6.56 4.74
C GLN A 512 1.87 -7.16 5.39
N SER A 513 1.68 -8.20 6.18
CA SER A 513 2.75 -8.85 6.94
C SER A 513 3.05 -10.26 6.44
N GLY A 514 2.16 -10.84 5.62
CA GLY A 514 2.30 -12.19 5.09
C GLY A 514 1.60 -12.42 3.77
N ILE A 515 1.91 -13.55 3.15
CA ILE A 515 1.19 -14.17 2.04
C ILE A 515 0.94 -15.62 2.43
N LEU A 516 -0.29 -16.07 2.39
CA LEU A 516 -0.68 -17.46 2.58
C LEU A 516 -0.77 -18.13 1.22
N GLY A 517 0.22 -18.96 0.92
CA GLY A 517 0.37 -19.62 -0.38
C GLY A 517 -0.27 -21.00 -0.47
N GLY A 518 0.07 -21.74 -1.55
CA GLY A 518 -0.44 -23.09 -1.83
C GLY A 518 -0.09 -24.12 -0.75
N ASP A 519 0.97 -23.91 0.03
CA ASP A 519 1.32 -24.77 1.17
C ASP A 519 0.29 -24.67 2.31
N PHE A 520 -0.36 -23.51 2.49
CA PHE A 520 -1.47 -23.30 3.39
C PHE A 520 -2.81 -23.68 2.72
N LEU A 521 -3.10 -23.12 1.55
CA LEU A 521 -4.42 -23.19 0.90
C LEU A 521 -4.83 -24.60 0.49
N ARG A 522 -3.90 -25.45 0.07
CA ARG A 522 -4.21 -26.85 -0.37
C ARG A 522 -4.87 -27.72 0.69
N HIS A 523 -4.86 -27.30 1.95
CA HIS A 523 -5.49 -28.05 3.05
C HIS A 523 -6.99 -27.78 3.17
N PHE A 524 -7.50 -26.83 2.36
CA PHE A 524 -8.86 -26.33 2.45
C PHE A 524 -9.58 -26.37 1.10
N ARG A 525 -10.89 -26.44 1.17
CA ARG A 525 -11.77 -25.94 0.12
C ARG A 525 -12.00 -24.47 0.42
N LEU A 526 -11.53 -23.59 -0.47
CA LEU A 526 -11.65 -22.15 -0.37
C LEU A 526 -12.86 -21.67 -1.16
N THR A 527 -13.83 -21.02 -0.50
CA THR A 527 -14.96 -20.36 -1.17
C THR A 527 -14.92 -18.86 -0.92
N ILE A 528 -15.06 -18.03 -1.96
CA ILE A 528 -14.91 -16.58 -1.89
C ILE A 528 -16.18 -15.91 -2.43
N ASP A 529 -16.84 -15.09 -1.59
CA ASP A 529 -17.93 -14.21 -1.95
C ASP A 529 -17.45 -12.75 -1.96
N PHE A 530 -17.15 -12.26 -3.14
CA PHE A 530 -16.67 -10.87 -3.32
C PHE A 530 -17.74 -9.82 -3.07
N ASN A 531 -19.02 -10.18 -3.26
CA ASN A 531 -20.12 -9.24 -3.05
C ASN A 531 -20.32 -8.87 -1.58
N ARG A 532 -20.02 -9.83 -0.68
CA ARG A 532 -20.14 -9.65 0.77
C ARG A 532 -18.81 -9.45 1.46
N ALA A 533 -17.70 -9.54 0.73
CA ALA A 533 -16.33 -9.57 1.28
C ALA A 533 -16.17 -10.67 2.36
N LEU A 534 -16.68 -11.86 2.09
CA LEU A 534 -16.63 -13.03 2.97
C LEU A 534 -15.99 -14.21 2.25
N LEU A 535 -15.25 -15.01 2.99
CA LEU A 535 -14.75 -16.28 2.50
C LEU A 535 -14.96 -17.39 3.53
N ALA A 536 -14.79 -18.63 3.08
CA ALA A 536 -14.82 -19.82 3.91
C ALA A 536 -13.62 -20.70 3.59
N LEU A 537 -13.00 -21.25 4.63
CA LEU A 537 -11.95 -22.25 4.57
C LEU A 537 -12.48 -23.54 5.18
N GLN A 538 -12.83 -24.54 4.36
CA GLN A 538 -13.30 -25.84 4.83
C GLN A 538 -12.14 -26.84 4.81
N PRO A 539 -11.72 -27.40 5.96
CA PRO A 539 -10.71 -28.45 5.99
C PRO A 539 -11.19 -29.67 5.17
N HIS A 540 -10.28 -30.30 4.43
CA HIS A 540 -10.59 -31.54 3.69
C HIS A 540 -10.78 -32.76 4.61
N THR A 541 -10.26 -32.69 5.83
CA THR A 541 -10.47 -33.71 6.86
C THR A 541 -11.31 -33.08 7.95
N PRO A 542 -12.39 -33.72 8.44
CA PRO A 542 -13.11 -33.20 9.61
C PRO A 542 -12.14 -32.98 10.75
N ALA A 543 -12.26 -31.83 11.43
CA ALA A 543 -11.52 -31.63 12.67
C ALA A 543 -11.83 -32.80 13.63
N PRO A 544 -10.85 -33.37 14.35
CA PRO A 544 -11.14 -34.37 15.35
C PRO A 544 -12.16 -33.80 16.31
N ASN A 545 -13.26 -34.53 16.52
CA ASN A 545 -14.30 -34.14 17.47
C ASN A 545 -13.62 -33.75 18.78
N LYS A 546 -13.81 -32.52 19.22
CA LYS A 546 -13.46 -32.10 20.58
C LYS A 546 -14.35 -32.92 21.51
N GLN A 547 -13.80 -33.99 22.08
CA GLN A 547 -14.35 -34.64 23.26
C GLN A 547 -14.12 -33.79 24.50
#